data_ceed9b4df0405521af0133a60d61bbe0
#
_entry.id   ceed9b4df0405521af0133a60d61bbe0
#
_cell.length_a   1.000
_cell.length_b   1.000
_cell.length_c   1.000
_cell.angle_alpha   90.00
_cell.angle_beta   90.00
_cell.angle_gamma   90.00
#
_symmetry.space_group_name_H-M   'P 1'
#
loop_
_entity.id
_entity.type
_entity.pdbx_description
1 polymer ?
#
loop_
_entity_poly.entity_id
_entity_poly.type
_entity_poly.pdbx_seq_one_letter_code
_entity_poly.pdbx_strand_id
1 'polypeptide(L)'
;LENSSGPLGSGLSQAVGMAISDKMDGRDKDRFIYAMMSDGEHNEGNTWEAMMLAGKHKLRNLIAIVDRNNIQIDGYTEDIMPLEPLADKWSAFNWHVISVGGHDFQALYQAIEEAHAIYEKPVVIIAHTIPGKGVHFAERDFRWHGDPLGKKDVAGDPPKEEQVKIALNELRTLEGKIRSEHQ
;
A
#
# COMPACT_ATOMS: atom_id res chain seq x y z
N LEU A 1 0.33 -16.46 1.75
CA LEU A 1 -0.80 -15.71 1.17
C LEU A 1 -1.97 -16.65 0.98
N GLU A 2 -3.09 -16.35 1.60
CA GLU A 2 -4.34 -17.09 1.45
C GLU A 2 -5.03 -16.76 0.13
N ASN A 3 -4.86 -15.52 -0.33
CA ASN A 3 -5.37 -15.06 -1.62
C ASN A 3 -4.51 -13.95 -2.21
N SER A 4 -4.38 -13.93 -3.53
CA SER A 4 -3.88 -12.81 -4.31
C SER A 4 -4.93 -12.44 -5.33
N SER A 5 -5.59 -11.28 -5.14
CA SER A 5 -6.61 -10.84 -6.08
C SER A 5 -5.99 -10.16 -7.31
N GLY A 6 -6.67 -10.28 -8.46
CA GLY A 6 -6.35 -9.53 -9.67
C GLY A 6 -7.19 -8.25 -9.79
N PRO A 7 -8.53 -8.33 -9.61
CA PRO A 7 -9.40 -7.16 -9.70
C PRO A 7 -9.16 -6.19 -8.53
N LEU A 8 -8.87 -4.93 -8.85
CA LEU A 8 -8.70 -3.86 -7.86
C LEU A 8 -9.92 -3.73 -6.93
N GLY A 9 -9.68 -3.46 -5.66
CA GLY A 9 -10.71 -3.29 -4.63
C GLY A 9 -11.32 -4.59 -4.10
N SER A 10 -11.15 -5.73 -4.78
CA SER A 10 -11.75 -6.99 -4.34
C SER A 10 -11.03 -7.62 -3.13
N GLY A 11 -9.73 -7.33 -2.95
CA GLY A 11 -8.92 -7.87 -1.86
C GLY A 11 -9.44 -7.47 -0.49
N LEU A 12 -9.76 -6.19 -0.29
CA LEU A 12 -10.31 -5.71 0.97
C LEU A 12 -11.68 -6.34 1.26
N SER A 13 -12.55 -6.47 0.24
CA SER A 13 -13.88 -7.09 0.40
C SER A 13 -13.78 -8.54 0.87
N GLN A 14 -12.82 -9.30 0.34
CA GLN A 14 -12.56 -10.68 0.76
C GLN A 14 -12.01 -10.73 2.19
N ALA A 15 -11.07 -9.86 2.52
CA ALA A 15 -10.51 -9.76 3.88
C ALA A 15 -11.60 -9.41 4.91
N VAL A 16 -12.55 -8.54 4.58
CA VAL A 16 -13.72 -8.24 5.41
C VAL A 16 -14.55 -9.50 5.64
N GLY A 17 -14.82 -10.28 4.60
CA GLY A 17 -15.54 -11.55 4.72
C GLY A 17 -14.83 -12.54 5.65
N MET A 18 -13.51 -12.69 5.52
CA MET A 18 -12.70 -13.55 6.41
C MET A 18 -12.73 -13.04 7.85
N ALA A 19 -12.61 -11.75 8.08
CA ALA A 19 -12.64 -11.15 9.41
C ALA A 19 -14.02 -11.30 10.08
N ILE A 20 -15.12 -11.20 9.33
CA ILE A 20 -16.47 -11.48 9.81
C ILE A 20 -16.59 -12.95 10.23
N SER A 21 -16.11 -13.88 9.40
CA SER A 21 -16.12 -15.31 9.72
C SER A 21 -15.38 -15.60 11.02
N ASP A 22 -14.16 -15.06 11.18
CA ASP A 22 -13.39 -15.25 12.41
C ASP A 22 -14.09 -14.65 13.64
N LYS A 23 -14.75 -13.51 13.46
CA LYS A 23 -15.55 -12.90 14.54
C LYS A 23 -16.76 -13.76 14.92
N MET A 24 -17.47 -14.34 13.95
CA MET A 24 -18.61 -15.23 14.20
C MET A 24 -18.17 -16.50 14.94
N ASP A 25 -16.98 -17.00 14.65
CA ASP A 25 -16.39 -18.18 15.27
C ASP A 25 -15.66 -17.88 16.60
N GLY A 26 -15.63 -16.62 17.04
CA GLY A 26 -14.93 -16.18 18.26
C GLY A 26 -13.40 -16.21 18.17
N ARG A 27 -12.84 -16.28 16.95
CA ARG A 27 -11.39 -16.35 16.68
C ARG A 27 -10.75 -14.97 16.45
N ASP A 28 -11.53 -13.91 16.41
CA ASP A 28 -11.08 -12.55 16.14
C ASP A 28 -10.14 -11.97 17.22
N LYS A 29 -9.88 -12.71 18.29
CA LYS A 29 -8.94 -12.34 19.36
C LYS A 29 -7.50 -12.74 19.05
N ASP A 30 -7.36 -13.86 18.34
CA ASP A 30 -6.08 -14.56 18.19
C ASP A 30 -5.63 -14.64 16.71
N ARG A 31 -6.49 -14.22 15.78
CA ARG A 31 -6.22 -14.22 14.35
C ARG A 31 -6.40 -12.84 13.74
N PHE A 32 -5.37 -12.37 13.07
CA PHE A 32 -5.43 -11.13 12.30
C PHE A 32 -5.49 -11.43 10.81
N ILE A 33 -6.29 -10.65 10.10
CA ILE A 33 -6.42 -10.65 8.64
C ILE A 33 -5.74 -9.40 8.13
N TYR A 34 -4.80 -9.56 7.19
CA TYR A 34 -4.10 -8.46 6.56
C TYR A 34 -4.56 -8.31 5.11
N ALA A 35 -4.88 -7.08 4.72
CA ALA A 35 -5.19 -6.72 3.35
C ALA A 35 -4.15 -5.72 2.83
N MET A 36 -3.27 -6.15 1.92
CA MET A 36 -2.36 -5.24 1.23
C MET A 36 -3.09 -4.61 0.05
N MET A 37 -3.05 -3.30 -0.05
CA MET A 37 -3.77 -2.50 -1.03
C MET A 37 -2.85 -1.48 -1.68
N SER A 38 -3.19 -1.04 -2.89
CA SER A 38 -2.63 0.16 -3.50
C SER A 38 -3.50 1.38 -3.21
N ASP A 39 -2.92 2.57 -3.36
CA ASP A 39 -3.69 3.81 -3.29
C ASP A 39 -4.68 3.94 -4.47
N GLY A 40 -4.30 3.53 -5.68
CA GLY A 40 -5.19 3.52 -6.85
C GLY A 40 -6.43 2.65 -6.69
N GLU A 41 -6.42 1.61 -5.85
CA GLU A 41 -7.62 0.81 -5.54
C GLU A 41 -8.75 1.62 -4.90
N HIS A 42 -8.44 2.77 -4.33
CA HIS A 42 -9.46 3.66 -3.76
C HIS A 42 -10.33 4.36 -4.82
N ASN A 43 -9.99 4.24 -6.09
CA ASN A 43 -10.89 4.67 -7.16
C ASN A 43 -12.01 3.65 -7.44
N GLU A 44 -11.91 2.44 -6.87
CA GLU A 44 -12.94 1.40 -6.96
C GLU A 44 -14.00 1.56 -5.87
N GLY A 45 -15.29 1.58 -6.26
CA GLY A 45 -16.39 1.77 -5.33
C GLY A 45 -16.48 0.69 -4.23
N ASN A 46 -16.17 -0.57 -4.58
CA ASN A 46 -16.19 -1.69 -3.64
C ASN A 46 -15.19 -1.56 -2.49
N THR A 47 -14.10 -0.80 -2.67
CA THR A 47 -13.18 -0.46 -1.59
C THR A 47 -13.90 0.30 -0.47
N TRP A 48 -14.67 1.33 -0.83
CA TRP A 48 -15.43 2.15 0.13
C TRP A 48 -16.57 1.36 0.78
N GLU A 49 -17.23 0.50 0.03
CA GLU A 49 -18.26 -0.40 0.56
C GLU A 49 -17.67 -1.36 1.62
N ALA A 50 -16.51 -1.94 1.33
CA ALA A 50 -15.79 -2.81 2.27
C ALA A 50 -15.34 -2.04 3.52
N MET A 51 -14.80 -0.82 3.37
CA MET A 51 -14.42 0.04 4.49
C MET A 51 -15.61 0.32 5.41
N MET A 52 -16.75 0.70 4.83
CA MET A 52 -17.98 0.99 5.57
C MET A 52 -18.46 -0.25 6.33
N LEU A 53 -18.46 -1.43 5.70
CA LEU A 53 -18.89 -2.68 6.33
C LEU A 53 -17.97 -3.08 7.49
N ALA A 54 -16.65 -2.98 7.30
CA ALA A 54 -15.68 -3.29 8.35
C ALA A 54 -15.83 -2.37 9.56
N GLY A 55 -15.98 -1.07 9.33
CA GLY A 55 -16.21 -0.09 10.39
C GLY A 55 -17.50 -0.33 11.14
N LYS A 56 -18.61 -0.64 10.42
CA LYS A 56 -19.89 -1.01 11.02
C LYS A 56 -19.77 -2.21 11.97
N HIS A 57 -19.06 -3.25 11.52
CA HIS A 57 -18.90 -4.48 12.31
C HIS A 57 -17.76 -4.40 13.33
N LYS A 58 -17.01 -3.28 13.37
CA LYS A 58 -15.87 -3.11 14.28
C LYS A 58 -14.93 -4.32 14.21
N LEU A 59 -14.46 -4.63 13.00
CA LEU A 59 -13.61 -5.81 12.75
C LEU A 59 -12.19 -5.54 13.24
N ARG A 60 -11.97 -5.67 14.54
CA ARG A 60 -10.71 -5.38 15.23
C ARG A 60 -9.53 -6.25 14.77
N ASN A 61 -9.83 -7.37 14.16
CA ASN A 61 -8.84 -8.32 13.62
C ASN A 61 -8.50 -8.06 12.14
N LEU A 62 -8.99 -6.97 11.56
CA LEU A 62 -8.70 -6.57 10.19
C LEU A 62 -7.72 -5.41 10.16
N ILE A 63 -6.59 -5.62 9.52
CA ILE A 63 -5.54 -4.62 9.31
C ILE A 63 -5.35 -4.44 7.80
N ALA A 64 -5.71 -3.27 7.28
CA ALA A 64 -5.39 -2.87 5.91
C ALA A 64 -4.04 -2.16 5.88
N ILE A 65 -3.24 -2.42 4.85
CA ILE A 65 -1.97 -1.73 4.60
C ILE A 65 -2.06 -1.12 3.21
N VAL A 66 -2.00 0.20 3.12
CA VAL A 66 -2.08 0.93 1.85
C VAL A 66 -0.68 1.33 1.42
N ASP A 67 -0.22 0.82 0.27
CA ASP A 67 0.95 1.34 -0.42
C ASP A 67 0.59 2.69 -1.05
N ARG A 68 0.87 3.78 -0.31
CA ARG A 68 0.61 5.17 -0.76
C ARG A 68 1.81 5.67 -1.56
N ASN A 69 1.92 5.20 -2.79
CA ASN A 69 3.03 5.52 -3.69
C ASN A 69 2.74 6.72 -4.62
N ASN A 70 1.52 7.23 -4.64
CA ASN A 70 1.06 8.41 -5.38
C ASN A 70 1.06 8.26 -6.91
N ILE A 71 1.20 7.05 -7.43
CA ILE A 71 1.11 6.80 -8.87
C ILE A 71 0.11 5.71 -9.20
N GLN A 72 -0.37 5.73 -10.42
CA GLN A 72 -1.13 4.66 -11.04
C GLN A 72 -0.75 4.57 -12.53
N ILE A 73 -1.30 3.61 -13.27
CA ILE A 73 -0.91 3.32 -14.65
C ILE A 73 -0.92 4.56 -15.55
N ASP A 74 -1.93 5.42 -15.39
CA ASP A 74 -2.18 6.54 -16.29
C ASP A 74 -1.63 7.88 -15.79
N GLY A 75 -1.07 7.94 -14.57
CA GLY A 75 -0.55 9.20 -14.02
C GLY A 75 -0.37 9.19 -12.51
N TYR A 76 -0.25 10.40 -11.96
CA TYR A 76 -0.24 10.59 -10.52
C TYR A 76 -1.66 10.51 -9.96
N THR A 77 -1.84 9.88 -8.79
CA THR A 77 -3.17 9.66 -8.21
C THR A 77 -3.96 10.94 -8.04
N GLU A 78 -3.33 12.02 -7.62
CA GLU A 78 -4.03 13.28 -7.39
C GLU A 78 -4.42 14.02 -8.69
N ASP A 79 -3.76 13.72 -9.80
CA ASP A 79 -4.10 14.28 -11.11
C ASP A 79 -5.20 13.48 -11.80
N ILE A 80 -5.23 12.16 -11.60
CA ILE A 80 -6.20 11.27 -12.24
C ILE A 80 -7.54 11.28 -11.49
N MET A 81 -7.52 10.95 -10.20
CA MET A 81 -8.70 10.97 -9.33
C MET A 81 -8.24 11.20 -7.89
N PRO A 82 -8.34 12.42 -7.36
CA PRO A 82 -7.79 12.80 -6.07
C PRO A 82 -8.27 11.93 -4.91
N LEU A 83 -7.32 11.46 -4.12
CA LEU A 83 -7.59 10.63 -2.93
C LEU A 83 -7.57 11.44 -1.63
N GLU A 84 -6.84 12.55 -1.59
CA GLU A 84 -6.74 13.32 -0.35
C GLU A 84 -8.05 14.03 0.02
N PRO A 85 -8.33 14.20 1.30
CA PRO A 85 -7.56 13.71 2.47
C PRO A 85 -7.86 12.23 2.76
N LEU A 86 -6.95 11.32 2.39
CA LEU A 86 -7.18 9.87 2.47
C LEU A 86 -7.34 9.40 3.93
N ALA A 87 -6.49 9.87 4.83
CA ALA A 87 -6.55 9.50 6.25
C ALA A 87 -7.90 9.86 6.89
N ASP A 88 -8.42 11.05 6.57
CA ASP A 88 -9.72 11.51 7.09
C ASP A 88 -10.87 10.66 6.54
N LYS A 89 -10.79 10.26 5.29
CA LYS A 89 -11.79 9.37 4.67
C LYS A 89 -11.85 8.02 5.39
N TRP A 90 -10.71 7.38 5.65
CA TRP A 90 -10.64 6.14 6.43
C TRP A 90 -11.17 6.34 7.86
N SER A 91 -10.78 7.42 8.51
CA SER A 91 -11.27 7.75 9.86
C SER A 91 -12.79 7.95 9.90
N ALA A 92 -13.37 8.60 8.87
CA ALA A 92 -14.81 8.81 8.75
C ALA A 92 -15.61 7.50 8.65
N PHE A 93 -14.99 6.43 8.11
CA PHE A 93 -15.57 5.09 8.11
C PHE A 93 -15.30 4.30 9.40
N ASN A 94 -14.87 4.97 10.47
CA ASN A 94 -14.63 4.38 11.78
C ASN A 94 -13.45 3.39 11.84
N TRP A 95 -12.40 3.64 11.05
CA TRP A 95 -11.12 2.95 11.14
C TRP A 95 -10.13 3.70 12.04
N HIS A 96 -9.23 2.98 12.68
CA HIS A 96 -8.03 3.58 13.27
C HIS A 96 -6.99 3.75 12.18
N VAL A 97 -6.41 4.95 12.07
CA VAL A 97 -5.49 5.29 10.99
C VAL A 97 -4.10 5.50 11.56
N ILE A 98 -3.13 4.78 11.02
CA ILE A 98 -1.70 4.93 11.32
C ILE A 98 -1.01 5.34 10.02
N SER A 99 -0.26 6.44 10.04
CA SER A 99 0.47 6.94 8.87
C SER A 99 1.96 6.86 9.11
N VAL A 100 2.69 6.18 8.22
CA VAL A 100 4.14 5.92 8.41
C VAL A 100 4.93 6.06 7.11
N GLY A 101 6.24 6.28 7.24
CA GLY A 101 7.17 6.14 6.12
C GLY A 101 7.28 4.67 5.69
N GLY A 102 6.86 4.36 4.46
CA GLY A 102 6.79 2.99 3.94
C GLY A 102 8.15 2.36 3.64
N HIS A 103 9.25 3.10 3.77
CA HIS A 103 10.61 2.59 3.63
C HIS A 103 11.35 2.51 4.97
N ASP A 104 10.70 2.85 6.07
CA ASP A 104 11.25 2.72 7.42
C ASP A 104 10.71 1.43 8.06
N PHE A 105 11.54 0.38 8.05
CA PHE A 105 11.16 -0.92 8.61
C PHE A 105 10.85 -0.87 10.11
N GLN A 106 11.53 0.00 10.85
CA GLN A 106 11.27 0.15 12.28
C GLN A 106 9.89 0.80 12.52
N ALA A 107 9.56 1.84 11.75
CA ALA A 107 8.24 2.48 11.83
C ALA A 107 7.12 1.54 11.39
N LEU A 108 7.32 0.74 10.33
CA LEU A 108 6.36 -0.27 9.88
C LEU A 108 6.13 -1.35 10.95
N TYR A 109 7.20 -1.83 11.59
CA TYR A 109 7.08 -2.79 12.67
C TYR A 109 6.27 -2.22 13.84
N GLN A 110 6.59 -1.00 14.28
CA GLN A 110 5.86 -0.32 15.35
C GLN A 110 4.39 -0.10 14.99
N ALA A 111 4.08 0.26 13.74
CA ALA A 111 2.71 0.42 13.26
C ALA A 111 1.90 -0.89 13.34
N ILE A 112 2.53 -2.03 13.03
CA ILE A 112 1.88 -3.34 13.14
C ILE A 112 1.63 -3.70 14.62
N GLU A 113 2.60 -3.45 15.51
CA GLU A 113 2.42 -3.68 16.96
C GLU A 113 1.32 -2.77 17.53
N GLU A 114 1.25 -1.50 17.10
CA GLU A 114 0.17 -0.60 17.47
C GLU A 114 -1.19 -1.12 16.96
N ALA A 115 -1.24 -1.56 15.70
CA ALA A 115 -2.46 -2.11 15.10
C ALA A 115 -2.99 -3.32 15.86
N HIS A 116 -2.11 -4.20 16.34
CA HIS A 116 -2.49 -5.36 17.16
C HIS A 116 -3.08 -4.95 18.52
N ALA A 117 -2.70 -3.79 19.05
CA ALA A 117 -3.17 -3.29 20.35
C ALA A 117 -4.54 -2.60 20.26
N ILE A 118 -5.06 -2.35 19.06
CA ILE A 118 -6.37 -1.71 18.86
C ILE A 118 -7.49 -2.75 18.90
N TYR A 119 -8.37 -2.68 19.90
CA TYR A 119 -9.44 -3.65 20.14
C TYR A 119 -10.85 -3.19 19.73
N GLU A 120 -11.02 -1.95 19.33
CA GLU A 120 -12.35 -1.36 19.17
C GLU A 120 -12.84 -1.25 17.73
N LYS A 121 -11.92 -1.28 16.77
CA LYS A 121 -12.20 -1.03 15.36
C LYS A 121 -11.10 -1.59 14.43
N PRO A 122 -11.37 -1.73 13.12
CA PRO A 122 -10.33 -2.10 12.17
C PRO A 122 -9.26 -1.03 12.07
N VAL A 123 -8.07 -1.43 11.63
CA VAL A 123 -6.90 -0.54 11.50
C VAL A 123 -6.48 -0.44 10.04
N VAL A 124 -6.09 0.76 9.60
CA VAL A 124 -5.39 0.98 8.34
C VAL A 124 -4.03 1.61 8.62
N ILE A 125 -3.00 1.04 8.01
CA ILE A 125 -1.64 1.59 7.97
C ILE A 125 -1.43 2.20 6.59
N ILE A 126 -1.33 3.52 6.50
CA ILE A 126 -1.01 4.23 5.26
C ILE A 126 0.52 4.36 5.20
N ALA A 127 1.13 3.55 4.37
CA ALA A 127 2.58 3.50 4.19
C ALA A 127 2.99 4.39 3.00
N HIS A 128 3.60 5.54 3.29
CA HIS A 128 4.07 6.45 2.25
C HIS A 128 5.36 5.91 1.63
N THR A 129 5.27 5.49 0.38
CA THR A 129 6.37 4.88 -0.36
C THR A 129 6.82 5.74 -1.54
N ILE A 130 7.98 5.42 -2.06
CA ILE A 130 8.55 5.98 -3.29
C ILE A 130 8.58 4.86 -4.32
N PRO A 131 7.75 4.92 -5.38
CA PRO A 131 7.81 3.90 -6.43
C PRO A 131 9.16 4.01 -7.16
N GLY A 132 9.74 2.86 -7.53
CA GLY A 132 11.04 2.80 -8.18
C GLY A 132 12.24 3.17 -7.31
N LYS A 133 12.07 3.24 -5.98
CA LYS A 133 13.12 3.68 -5.04
C LYS A 133 14.45 2.96 -5.27
N GLY A 134 15.51 3.77 -5.39
CA GLY A 134 16.88 3.31 -5.61
C GLY A 134 17.30 3.27 -7.08
N VAL A 135 16.39 3.55 -8.01
CA VAL A 135 16.67 3.65 -9.44
C VAL A 135 16.27 5.06 -9.92
N HIS A 136 17.27 5.93 -10.08
CA HIS A 136 17.05 7.38 -10.22
C HIS A 136 16.07 7.78 -11.33
N PHE A 137 16.09 7.10 -12.48
CA PHE A 137 15.19 7.40 -13.59
C PHE A 137 13.77 6.83 -13.42
N ALA A 138 13.58 5.89 -12.48
CA ALA A 138 12.28 5.26 -12.24
C ALA A 138 11.59 5.79 -10.97
N GLU A 139 12.34 6.50 -10.10
CA GLU A 139 11.78 7.02 -8.87
C GLU A 139 10.66 8.04 -9.15
N ARG A 140 9.50 7.81 -8.51
CA ARG A 140 8.32 8.70 -8.59
C ARG A 140 7.76 8.90 -10.00
N ASP A 141 8.15 8.10 -10.95
CA ASP A 141 7.69 8.22 -12.33
C ASP A 141 6.64 7.16 -12.65
N PHE A 142 5.39 7.59 -12.83
CA PHE A 142 4.27 6.71 -13.12
C PHE A 142 4.46 5.90 -14.41
N ARG A 143 5.28 6.38 -15.36
CA ARG A 143 5.58 5.67 -16.62
C ARG A 143 6.22 4.30 -16.38
N TRP A 144 6.77 4.08 -15.16
CA TRP A 144 7.38 2.82 -14.74
C TRP A 144 6.46 1.97 -13.84
N HIS A 145 5.21 2.38 -13.63
CA HIS A 145 4.31 1.69 -12.70
C HIS A 145 4.09 0.21 -13.03
N GLY A 146 3.91 -0.13 -14.29
CA GLY A 146 3.67 -1.52 -14.71
C GLY A 146 4.65 -2.04 -15.75
N ASP A 147 5.65 -1.26 -16.13
CA ASP A 147 6.57 -1.59 -17.21
C ASP A 147 7.91 -2.11 -16.70
N PRO A 148 8.36 -3.27 -17.15
CA PRO A 148 9.67 -3.78 -16.78
C PRO A 148 10.79 -3.03 -17.52
N LEU A 149 11.90 -2.79 -16.80
CA LEU A 149 13.09 -2.19 -17.38
C LEU A 149 13.61 -3.00 -18.58
N GLY A 150 14.20 -2.30 -19.55
CA GLY A 150 14.79 -2.92 -20.74
C GLY A 150 13.80 -3.24 -21.86
N LYS A 151 12.52 -2.90 -21.73
CA LYS A 151 11.51 -3.20 -22.76
C LYS A 151 11.09 -2.01 -23.60
N LYS A 152 11.11 -0.80 -23.03
CA LYS A 152 10.70 0.41 -23.75
C LYS A 152 11.69 1.54 -23.57
N ASP A 153 11.75 2.42 -24.55
CA ASP A 153 12.41 3.70 -24.43
C ASP A 153 11.40 4.71 -23.85
N VAL A 154 11.82 5.43 -22.83
CA VAL A 154 11.04 6.50 -22.19
C VAL A 154 11.79 7.80 -22.37
N ALA A 155 11.12 8.83 -22.87
CA ALA A 155 11.75 10.11 -23.17
C ALA A 155 12.38 10.72 -21.91
N GLY A 156 13.65 11.05 -21.99
CA GLY A 156 14.43 11.58 -20.87
C GLY A 156 15.17 10.55 -20.03
N ASP A 157 14.86 9.27 -20.19
CA ASP A 157 15.48 8.17 -19.46
C ASP A 157 16.62 7.50 -20.28
N PRO A 158 17.44 6.65 -19.64
CA PRO A 158 18.44 5.88 -20.37
C PRO A 158 17.84 5.00 -21.47
N PRO A 159 18.58 4.72 -22.57
CA PRO A 159 18.14 3.76 -23.58
C PRO A 159 17.80 2.41 -22.98
N LYS A 160 16.78 1.75 -23.50
CA LYS A 160 16.28 0.49 -22.93
C LYS A 160 17.34 -0.59 -22.74
N GLU A 161 18.35 -0.64 -23.63
CA GLU A 161 19.45 -1.59 -23.57
C GLU A 161 20.37 -1.36 -22.34
N GLU A 162 20.35 -0.15 -21.77
CA GLU A 162 21.19 0.23 -20.63
C GLU A 162 20.43 0.27 -19.31
N GLN A 163 19.09 0.40 -19.33
CA GLN A 163 18.25 0.59 -18.14
C GLN A 163 18.52 -0.45 -17.05
N VAL A 164 18.52 -1.75 -17.41
CA VAL A 164 18.74 -2.84 -16.43
C VAL A 164 20.13 -2.75 -15.83
N LYS A 165 21.16 -2.46 -16.65
CA LYS A 165 22.53 -2.34 -16.17
C LYS A 165 22.71 -1.18 -15.22
N ILE A 166 22.11 -0.04 -15.53
CA ILE A 166 22.15 1.16 -14.68
C ILE A 166 21.45 0.87 -13.36
N ALA A 167 20.22 0.36 -13.40
CA ALA A 167 19.46 0.04 -12.20
C ALA A 167 20.18 -0.97 -11.29
N LEU A 168 20.77 -2.02 -11.85
CA LEU A 168 21.56 -2.98 -11.08
C LEU A 168 22.81 -2.37 -10.46
N ASN A 169 23.46 -1.44 -11.15
CA ASN A 169 24.62 -0.74 -10.59
C ASN A 169 24.22 0.16 -9.44
N GLU A 170 23.13 0.90 -9.58
CA GLU A 170 22.61 1.77 -8.52
C GLU A 170 22.21 0.98 -7.27
N LEU A 171 21.48 -0.11 -7.44
CA LEU A 171 21.09 -0.99 -6.36
C LEU A 171 22.26 -1.72 -5.68
N ARG A 172 23.35 -2.02 -6.44
CA ARG A 172 24.56 -2.66 -5.92
C ARG A 172 25.49 -1.70 -5.18
N THR A 173 25.56 -0.43 -5.62
CA THR A 173 26.35 0.60 -4.92
C THR A 173 25.76 0.94 -3.56
N LEU A 174 24.56 0.48 -3.28
CA LEU A 174 24.00 0.55 -1.95
C LEU A 174 24.71 -0.37 -0.93
N GLU A 175 25.68 -1.24 -1.32
CA GLU A 175 26.57 -2.07 -0.45
C GLU A 175 26.22 -1.99 1.05
N GLY A 176 25.00 -2.29 1.44
CA GLY A 176 24.49 -2.19 2.80
C GLY A 176 24.37 -0.76 3.35
N LYS A 177 24.58 0.28 2.56
CA LYS A 177 24.31 1.68 2.91
C LYS A 177 23.19 2.19 2.04
N ILE A 178 21.97 1.81 2.37
CA ILE A 178 20.81 2.61 1.97
C ILE A 178 21.01 3.97 2.64
N ARG A 179 21.53 4.94 1.90
CA ARG A 179 21.43 6.33 2.35
C ARG A 179 19.95 6.66 2.29
N SER A 180 19.28 6.57 3.41
CA SER A 180 17.96 7.17 3.53
C SER A 180 18.16 8.67 3.32
N GLU A 181 17.57 9.23 2.26
CA GLU A 181 17.55 10.69 2.04
C GLU A 181 16.62 11.40 3.02
N HIS A 182 16.32 10.76 4.13
CA HIS A 182 15.61 11.36 5.25
C HIS A 182 16.58 11.47 6.43
N GLN A 183 17.51 12.39 6.31
CA GLN A 183 18.10 13.12 7.42
C GLN A 183 17.69 14.59 7.30
#